data_df490910f0940de22a1f4288465d2f3a
#
_entry.id   df490910f0940de22a1f4288465d2f3a
#
_cell.length_a   1.000
_cell.length_b   1.000
_cell.length_c   1.000
_cell.angle_alpha   90.00
_cell.angle_beta   90.00
_cell.angle_gamma   90.00
#
_symmetry.space_group_name_H-M   'P 1'
#
loop_
_entity.id
_entity.type
_entity.pdbx_description
1 polymer ?
#
loop_
_entity_poly.entity_id
_entity_poly.type
_entity_poly.pdbx_seq_one_letter_code
_entity_poly.pdbx_strand_id
1 'polypeptide(L)'
;MALAMLFFTSMGIFIRLAAEELHTLEIVFFRNFLAFLLMAPWILRQGIGVMYTRRLGLYSFRALINLSGMAAGFTAITMIPLAEFTALGFTAPLWTTLGAWFFLSERVQGRRIVAVAVGFVGVMVVLQPGFSAISMGSALALVHAGLIAGTTLIVKRLTGTER
;
A
#
# COMPACT_ATOMS: atom_id res chain seq x y z
N MET A 1 2.35 17.84 -0.23
CA MET A 1 3.06 16.56 -0.16
C MET A 1 3.76 16.34 1.18
N ALA A 2 4.56 17.27 1.70
CA ALA A 2 5.29 17.11 2.97
C ALA A 2 4.38 16.72 4.16
N LEU A 3 3.23 17.37 4.31
CA LEU A 3 2.26 17.10 5.38
C LEU A 3 1.71 15.66 5.33
N ALA A 4 1.45 15.14 4.14
CA ALA A 4 1.00 13.76 3.96
C ALA A 4 2.08 12.75 4.36
N MET A 5 3.34 13.05 4.06
CA MET A 5 4.47 12.20 4.47
C MET A 5 4.66 12.20 5.97
N LEU A 6 4.50 13.35 6.64
CA LEU A 6 4.52 13.42 8.11
C LEU A 6 3.44 12.55 8.74
N PHE A 7 2.21 12.63 8.24
CA PHE A 7 1.12 11.77 8.73
C PHE A 7 1.38 10.29 8.48
N PHE A 8 1.93 9.94 7.32
CA PHE A 8 2.28 8.56 7.00
C PHE A 8 3.36 7.99 7.93
N THR A 9 4.39 8.79 8.19
CA THR A 9 5.49 8.40 9.10
C THR A 9 4.99 8.28 10.53
N SER A 10 4.20 9.26 11.00
CA SER A 10 3.58 9.23 12.33
C SER A 10 2.68 8.00 12.49
N MET A 11 1.88 7.67 11.47
CA MET A 11 1.05 6.47 11.47
C MET A 11 1.89 5.20 11.63
N GLY A 12 3.03 5.09 10.94
CA GLY A 12 3.95 3.94 11.09
C GLY A 12 4.49 3.80 12.52
N ILE A 13 4.83 4.91 13.16
CA ILE A 13 5.28 4.92 14.57
C ILE A 13 4.15 4.46 15.49
N PHE A 14 2.95 5.00 15.35
CA PHE A 14 1.79 4.59 16.16
C PHE A 14 1.41 3.12 15.98
N ILE A 15 1.49 2.60 14.75
CA ILE A 15 1.27 1.17 14.49
C ILE A 15 2.29 0.32 15.25
N ARG A 16 3.55 0.73 15.24
CA ARG A 16 4.61 0.00 15.94
C ARG A 16 4.40 -0.01 17.46
N LEU A 17 4.04 1.14 18.03
CA LEU A 17 3.71 1.26 19.46
C LEU A 17 2.47 0.42 19.82
N ALA A 18 1.41 0.50 19.02
CA ALA A 18 0.21 -0.27 19.26
C ALA A 18 0.43 -1.79 19.14
N ALA A 19 1.36 -2.22 18.29
CA ALA A 19 1.68 -3.63 18.08
C ALA A 19 2.46 -4.27 19.26
N GLU A 20 2.89 -3.49 20.24
CA GLU A 20 3.45 -4.00 21.49
C GLU A 20 2.37 -4.60 22.39
N GLU A 21 1.13 -4.12 22.29
CA GLU A 21 0.00 -4.55 23.13
C GLU A 21 -1.10 -5.26 22.32
N LEU A 22 -1.26 -4.93 21.05
CA LEU A 22 -2.38 -5.38 20.20
C LEU A 22 -1.88 -6.29 19.06
N HIS A 23 -2.69 -7.30 18.75
CA HIS A 23 -2.41 -8.13 17.59
C HIS A 23 -2.58 -7.32 16.29
N THR A 24 -1.73 -7.58 15.27
CA THR A 24 -1.74 -6.85 13.99
C THR A 24 -3.13 -6.75 13.34
N LEU A 25 -3.93 -7.83 13.43
CA LEU A 25 -5.28 -7.84 12.86
C LEU A 25 -6.25 -6.92 13.60
N GLU A 26 -6.08 -6.73 14.89
CA GLU A 26 -6.88 -5.79 15.69
C GLU A 26 -6.57 -4.35 15.27
N ILE A 27 -5.29 -4.03 15.07
CA ILE A 27 -4.87 -2.71 14.57
C ILE A 27 -5.48 -2.44 13.19
N VAL A 28 -5.45 -3.43 12.29
CA VAL A 28 -6.09 -3.33 10.96
C VAL A 28 -7.60 -3.11 11.11
N PHE A 29 -8.25 -3.83 11.99
CA PHE A 29 -9.69 -3.71 12.23
C PHE A 29 -10.05 -2.32 12.76
N PHE A 30 -9.45 -1.90 13.87
CA PHE A 30 -9.76 -0.60 14.49
C PHE A 30 -9.46 0.57 13.54
N ARG A 31 -8.35 0.52 12.80
CA ARG A 31 -8.03 1.56 11.81
C ARG A 31 -9.12 1.69 10.74
N ASN A 32 -9.57 0.57 10.18
CA ASN A 32 -10.61 0.60 9.14
C ASN A 32 -11.98 0.98 9.72
N PHE A 33 -12.30 0.51 10.93
CA PHE A 33 -13.53 0.85 11.63
C PHE A 33 -13.61 2.35 11.94
N LEU A 34 -12.53 2.95 12.47
CA LEU A 34 -12.46 4.39 12.71
C LEU A 34 -12.55 5.20 11.41
N ALA A 35 -11.88 4.76 10.35
CA ALA A 35 -11.99 5.39 9.05
C ALA A 35 -13.43 5.36 8.51
N PHE A 36 -14.13 4.24 8.69
CA PHE A 36 -15.54 4.12 8.33
C PHE A 36 -16.42 5.08 9.16
N LEU A 37 -16.24 5.13 10.48
CA LEU A 37 -16.97 6.06 11.34
C LEU A 37 -16.77 7.53 10.95
N LEU A 38 -15.54 7.91 10.61
CA LEU A 38 -15.23 9.28 10.16
C LEU A 38 -15.87 9.61 8.80
N MET A 39 -16.01 8.61 7.92
CA MET A 39 -16.65 8.78 6.62
C MET A 39 -18.18 8.69 6.68
N ALA A 40 -18.75 8.04 7.70
CA ALA A 40 -20.18 7.82 7.82
C ALA A 40 -21.03 9.12 7.74
N PRO A 41 -20.71 10.22 8.47
CA PRO A 41 -21.50 11.44 8.40
C PRO A 41 -21.47 12.09 7.00
N TRP A 42 -20.36 11.95 6.27
CA TRP A 42 -20.25 12.44 4.89
C TRP A 42 -21.12 11.60 3.93
N ILE A 43 -21.09 10.26 4.06
CA ILE A 43 -21.91 9.34 3.26
C ILE A 43 -23.40 9.61 3.51
N LEU A 44 -23.79 9.79 4.77
CA LEU A 44 -25.18 10.08 5.13
C LEU A 44 -25.67 11.40 4.54
N ARG A 45 -24.81 12.42 4.44
CA ARG A 45 -25.14 13.72 3.82
C ARG A 45 -25.28 13.65 2.31
N GLN A 46 -24.47 12.80 1.65
CA GLN A 46 -24.52 12.65 0.18
C GLN A 46 -25.60 11.67 -0.30
N GLY A 47 -26.17 10.90 0.64
CA GLY A 47 -27.14 9.85 0.35
C GLY A 47 -26.49 8.52 -0.01
N ILE A 48 -27.19 7.44 0.31
CA ILE A 48 -26.73 6.04 0.15
C ILE A 48 -26.49 5.69 -1.35
N GLY A 49 -27.05 6.47 -2.27
CA GLY A 49 -26.87 6.29 -3.71
C GLY A 49 -25.41 6.37 -4.19
N VAL A 50 -24.52 7.07 -3.45
CA VAL A 50 -23.09 7.15 -3.75
C VAL A 50 -22.39 5.79 -3.58
N MET A 51 -22.96 4.87 -2.79
CA MET A 51 -22.42 3.53 -2.58
C MET A 51 -22.88 2.53 -3.65
N TYR A 52 -23.80 2.92 -4.52
CA TYR A 52 -24.33 2.03 -5.55
C TYR A 52 -23.33 1.92 -6.70
N THR A 53 -22.74 0.74 -6.87
CA THR A 53 -21.82 0.42 -7.97
C THR A 53 -22.28 -0.85 -8.71
N ARG A 54 -22.10 -0.86 -10.02
CA ARG A 54 -22.36 -2.06 -10.84
C ARG A 54 -21.22 -3.07 -10.81
N ARG A 55 -20.09 -2.76 -10.13
CA ARG A 55 -18.87 -3.58 -10.13
C ARG A 55 -18.46 -4.02 -8.73
N LEU A 56 -19.45 -4.42 -7.91
CA LEU A 56 -19.22 -4.87 -6.52
C LEU A 56 -18.10 -5.91 -6.42
N GLY A 57 -18.03 -6.89 -7.35
CA GLY A 57 -16.99 -7.92 -7.33
C GLY A 57 -15.56 -7.36 -7.42
N LEU A 58 -15.35 -6.34 -8.25
CA LEU A 58 -14.02 -5.73 -8.41
C LEU A 58 -13.65 -4.85 -7.20
N TYR A 59 -14.63 -4.17 -6.61
CA TYR A 59 -14.43 -3.42 -5.37
C TYR A 59 -14.16 -4.33 -4.17
N SER A 60 -14.86 -5.46 -4.05
CA SER A 60 -14.63 -6.47 -3.02
C SER A 60 -13.25 -7.11 -3.17
N PHE A 61 -12.85 -7.46 -4.38
CA PHE A 61 -11.52 -7.99 -4.67
C PHE A 61 -10.42 -6.98 -4.32
N ARG A 62 -10.60 -5.71 -4.68
CA ARG A 62 -9.71 -4.63 -4.28
C ARG A 62 -9.61 -4.50 -2.76
N ALA A 63 -10.74 -4.58 -2.05
CA ALA A 63 -10.77 -4.49 -0.59
C ALA A 63 -10.00 -5.64 0.05
N LEU A 64 -10.16 -6.87 -0.43
CA LEU A 64 -9.42 -8.03 0.06
C LEU A 64 -7.92 -7.88 -0.16
N ILE A 65 -7.48 -7.48 -1.36
CA ILE A 65 -6.06 -7.23 -1.65
C ILE A 65 -5.52 -6.14 -0.72
N ASN A 66 -6.28 -5.05 -0.52
CA ASN A 66 -5.86 -3.96 0.34
C ASN A 66 -5.74 -4.40 1.81
N LEU A 67 -6.71 -5.17 2.33
CA LEU A 67 -6.66 -5.70 3.69
C LEU A 67 -5.48 -6.66 3.88
N SER A 68 -5.26 -7.57 2.93
CA SER A 68 -4.10 -8.47 2.95
C SER A 68 -2.77 -7.69 2.91
N GLY A 69 -2.71 -6.65 2.07
CA GLY A 69 -1.56 -5.76 1.99
C GLY A 69 -1.30 -5.03 3.30
N MET A 70 -2.36 -4.53 3.96
CA MET A 70 -2.24 -3.87 5.26
C MET A 70 -1.77 -4.85 6.34
N ALA A 71 -2.33 -6.05 6.40
CA ALA A 71 -1.92 -7.07 7.36
C ALA A 71 -0.43 -7.42 7.18
N ALA A 72 0.01 -7.68 5.94
CA ALA A 72 1.41 -7.95 5.63
C ALA A 72 2.32 -6.76 6.00
N GLY A 73 1.92 -5.54 5.66
CA GLY A 73 2.69 -4.33 5.95
C GLY A 73 2.81 -4.04 7.44
N PHE A 74 1.73 -4.18 8.21
CA PHE A 74 1.76 -3.94 9.65
C PHE A 74 2.58 -5.02 10.39
N THR A 75 2.49 -6.26 9.96
CA THR A 75 3.36 -7.32 10.46
C THR A 75 4.83 -7.04 10.11
N ALA A 76 5.12 -6.60 8.88
CA ALA A 76 6.48 -6.25 8.49
C ALA A 76 7.07 -5.11 9.36
N ILE A 77 6.29 -4.06 9.66
CA ILE A 77 6.72 -2.93 10.51
C ILE A 77 7.13 -3.38 11.91
N THR A 78 6.55 -4.46 12.45
CA THR A 78 6.93 -4.99 13.76
C THR A 78 8.21 -5.83 13.70
N MET A 79 8.56 -6.38 12.53
CA MET A 79 9.67 -7.32 12.37
C MET A 79 10.96 -6.67 11.89
N ILE A 80 10.88 -5.52 11.18
CA ILE A 80 12.03 -4.83 10.61
C ILE A 80 12.05 -3.35 11.01
N PRO A 81 13.23 -2.69 10.94
CA PRO A 81 13.31 -1.24 11.16
C PRO A 81 12.43 -0.46 10.19
N LEU A 82 11.81 0.63 10.68
CA LEU A 82 10.91 1.46 9.87
C LEU A 82 11.59 2.04 8.63
N ALA A 83 12.90 2.33 8.72
CA ALA A 83 13.70 2.79 7.58
C ALA A 83 13.78 1.73 6.49
N GLU A 84 14.02 0.47 6.84
CA GLU A 84 14.04 -0.66 5.92
C GLU A 84 12.67 -0.90 5.29
N PHE A 85 11.60 -0.92 6.10
CA PHE A 85 10.23 -1.02 5.62
C PHE A 85 9.90 0.08 4.59
N THR A 86 10.27 1.32 4.90
CA THR A 86 10.03 2.47 4.02
C THR A 86 10.81 2.33 2.72
N ALA A 87 12.07 1.92 2.79
CA ALA A 87 12.91 1.69 1.63
C ALA A 87 12.32 0.60 0.71
N LEU A 88 11.91 -0.55 1.28
CA LEU A 88 11.23 -1.61 0.53
C LEU A 88 9.90 -1.15 -0.06
N GLY A 89 9.18 -0.25 0.62
CA GLY A 89 7.96 0.37 0.13
C GLY A 89 8.15 1.15 -1.17
N PHE A 90 9.33 1.73 -1.41
CA PHE A 90 9.67 2.38 -2.68
C PHE A 90 9.75 1.42 -3.87
N THR A 91 9.68 0.12 -3.66
CA THR A 91 9.52 -0.85 -4.76
C THR A 91 8.10 -0.86 -5.32
N ALA A 92 7.08 -0.31 -4.63
CA ALA A 92 5.69 -0.27 -5.10
C ALA A 92 5.53 0.44 -6.47
N PRO A 93 6.19 1.56 -6.78
CA PRO A 93 6.18 2.14 -8.13
C PRO A 93 6.74 1.21 -9.21
N LEU A 94 7.72 0.36 -8.87
CA LEU A 94 8.24 -0.69 -9.77
C LEU A 94 7.14 -1.67 -10.14
N TRP A 95 6.50 -2.27 -9.13
CA TRP A 95 5.41 -3.21 -9.29
C TRP A 95 4.24 -2.60 -10.05
N THR A 96 3.89 -1.34 -9.73
CA THR A 96 2.82 -0.61 -10.44
C THR A 96 3.18 -0.39 -11.90
N THR A 97 4.43 -0.08 -12.22
CA THR A 97 4.88 0.18 -13.59
C THR A 97 4.90 -1.11 -14.41
N LEU A 98 5.46 -2.19 -13.85
CA LEU A 98 5.46 -3.52 -14.47
C LEU A 98 4.03 -4.04 -14.67
N GLY A 99 3.18 -3.89 -13.67
CA GLY A 99 1.78 -4.29 -13.76
C GLY A 99 0.98 -3.46 -14.77
N ALA A 100 1.22 -2.16 -14.90
CA ALA A 100 0.59 -1.33 -15.91
C ALA A 100 0.99 -1.74 -17.33
N TRP A 101 2.25 -2.07 -17.53
CA TRP A 101 2.74 -2.59 -18.81
C TRP A 101 2.09 -3.94 -19.15
N PHE A 102 2.08 -4.87 -18.20
CA PHE A 102 1.63 -6.25 -18.44
C PHE A 102 0.09 -6.37 -18.51
N PHE A 103 -0.64 -5.74 -17.58
CA PHE A 103 -2.11 -5.91 -17.46
C PHE A 103 -2.91 -4.83 -18.19
N LEU A 104 -2.37 -3.63 -18.36
CA LEU A 104 -3.06 -2.52 -19.02
C LEU A 104 -2.53 -2.26 -20.44
N SER A 105 -1.53 -3.01 -20.90
CA SER A 105 -0.87 -2.83 -22.21
C SER A 105 -0.41 -1.38 -22.45
N GLU A 106 -0.11 -0.64 -21.38
CA GLU A 106 0.35 0.74 -21.48
C GLU A 106 1.82 0.79 -21.94
N ARG A 107 2.10 1.68 -22.86
CA ARG A 107 3.48 2.00 -23.23
C ARG A 107 4.15 2.73 -22.07
N VAL A 108 5.09 2.06 -21.40
CA VAL A 108 5.85 2.68 -20.33
C VAL A 108 6.84 3.66 -20.96
N GLN A 109 6.75 4.93 -20.60
CA GLN A 109 7.70 5.94 -21.07
C GLN A 109 9.08 5.64 -20.47
N GLY A 110 10.13 5.72 -21.31
CA GLY A 110 11.51 5.45 -20.88
C GLY A 110 11.95 6.27 -19.66
N ARG A 111 11.49 7.52 -19.56
CA ARG A 111 11.73 8.40 -18.37
C ARG A 111 11.21 7.77 -17.07
N ARG A 112 10.09 7.06 -17.12
CA ARG A 112 9.51 6.39 -15.93
C ARG A 112 10.34 5.16 -15.54
N ILE A 113 10.85 4.41 -16.51
CA ILE A 113 11.75 3.27 -16.26
C ILE A 113 13.04 3.75 -15.60
N VAL A 114 13.65 4.81 -16.13
CA VAL A 114 14.87 5.40 -15.55
C VAL A 114 14.63 5.89 -14.12
N ALA A 115 13.54 6.63 -13.88
CA ALA A 115 13.21 7.13 -12.53
C ALA A 115 13.02 5.97 -11.53
N VAL A 116 12.36 4.90 -11.95
CA VAL A 116 12.15 3.70 -11.15
C VAL A 116 13.48 2.98 -10.88
N ALA A 117 14.34 2.83 -11.88
CA ALA A 117 15.66 2.22 -11.73
C ALA A 117 16.56 3.01 -10.76
N VAL A 118 16.58 4.34 -10.88
CA VAL A 118 17.32 5.22 -9.97
C VAL A 118 16.78 5.11 -8.54
N GLY A 119 15.45 5.10 -8.37
CA GLY A 119 14.83 4.89 -7.06
C GLY A 119 15.19 3.55 -6.46
N PHE A 120 15.21 2.48 -7.26
CA PHE A 120 15.61 1.15 -6.81
C PHE A 120 17.09 1.07 -6.38
N VAL A 121 17.97 1.70 -7.13
CA VAL A 121 19.38 1.83 -6.73
C VAL A 121 19.49 2.58 -5.40
N GLY A 122 18.73 3.68 -5.21
CA GLY A 122 18.65 4.36 -3.93
C GLY A 122 18.21 3.47 -2.77
N VAL A 123 17.21 2.63 -2.98
CA VAL A 123 16.77 1.62 -1.99
C VAL A 123 17.91 0.65 -1.66
N MET A 124 18.63 0.15 -2.66
CA MET A 124 19.75 -0.76 -2.45
C MET A 124 20.89 -0.12 -1.66
N VAL A 125 21.17 1.15 -1.89
CA VAL A 125 22.18 1.91 -1.13
C VAL A 125 21.76 2.07 0.33
N VAL A 126 20.48 2.34 0.61
CA VAL A 126 19.97 2.51 1.97
C VAL A 126 19.94 1.17 2.72
N LEU A 127 19.50 0.11 2.06
CA LEU A 127 19.38 -1.21 2.68
C LEU A 127 20.74 -1.83 2.98
N GLN A 128 21.79 -1.44 2.22
CA GLN A 128 23.11 -2.09 2.31
C GLN A 128 22.93 -3.60 2.53
N PRO A 129 22.29 -4.34 1.60
CA PRO A 129 22.01 -5.74 1.84
C PRO A 129 23.35 -6.48 1.98
N GLY A 130 23.78 -6.62 3.23
CA GLY A 130 24.76 -7.64 3.52
C GLY A 130 24.16 -8.97 3.10
N PHE A 131 24.99 -9.96 2.75
CA PHE A 131 24.56 -11.31 2.36
C PHE A 131 23.77 -12.08 3.44
N SER A 132 23.29 -11.42 4.50
CA SER A 132 22.39 -11.95 5.51
C SER A 132 20.98 -12.09 4.91
N ALA A 133 20.51 -13.31 4.94
CA ALA A 133 19.25 -13.79 4.36
C ALA A 133 18.09 -12.78 4.46
N ILE A 134 17.32 -12.65 3.37
CA ILE A 134 16.05 -11.93 3.33
C ILE A 134 15.22 -12.36 4.56
N SER A 135 14.98 -11.43 5.48
CA SER A 135 14.18 -11.71 6.67
C SER A 135 12.71 -11.91 6.28
N MET A 136 11.95 -12.61 7.12
CA MET A 136 10.51 -12.75 6.94
C MET A 136 9.84 -11.36 6.87
N GLY A 137 10.31 -10.39 7.66
CA GLY A 137 9.80 -9.03 7.65
C GLY A 137 10.05 -8.32 6.34
N SER A 138 11.25 -8.46 5.75
CA SER A 138 11.58 -7.89 4.42
C SER A 138 10.74 -8.53 3.31
N ALA A 139 10.51 -9.85 3.37
CA ALA A 139 9.63 -10.54 2.43
C ALA A 139 8.19 -10.03 2.52
N LEU A 140 7.65 -9.88 3.74
CA LEU A 140 6.31 -9.32 3.97
C LEU A 140 6.20 -7.85 3.49
N ALA A 141 7.24 -7.05 3.66
CA ALA A 141 7.28 -5.68 3.14
C ALA A 141 7.23 -5.64 1.61
N LEU A 142 7.93 -6.53 0.92
CA LEU A 142 7.85 -6.66 -0.54
C LEU A 142 6.47 -7.14 -1.01
N VAL A 143 5.87 -8.11 -0.32
CA VAL A 143 4.49 -8.55 -0.58
C VAL A 143 3.51 -7.40 -0.39
N HIS A 144 3.64 -6.63 0.70
CA HIS A 144 2.86 -5.42 0.92
C HIS A 144 2.98 -4.44 -0.25
N ALA A 145 4.20 -4.12 -0.69
CA ALA A 145 4.44 -3.22 -1.80
C ALA A 145 3.78 -3.71 -3.11
N GLY A 146 3.86 -5.02 -3.39
CA GLY A 146 3.20 -5.64 -4.55
C GLY A 146 1.67 -5.57 -4.47
N LEU A 147 1.07 -5.84 -3.30
CA LEU A 147 -0.38 -5.77 -3.09
C LEU A 147 -0.90 -4.33 -3.20
N ILE A 148 -0.17 -3.35 -2.68
CA ILE A 148 -0.51 -1.92 -2.85
C ILE A 148 -0.44 -1.51 -4.32
N ALA A 149 0.57 -1.98 -5.06
CA ALA A 149 0.65 -1.77 -6.50
C ALA A 149 -0.55 -2.38 -7.23
N GLY A 150 -0.93 -3.62 -6.89
CA GLY A 150 -2.12 -4.27 -7.42
C GLY A 150 -3.40 -3.47 -7.17
N THR A 151 -3.60 -2.99 -5.92
CA THR A 151 -4.71 -2.11 -5.56
C THR A 151 -4.73 -0.84 -6.44
N THR A 152 -3.58 -0.23 -6.66
CA THR A 152 -3.44 0.98 -7.48
C THR A 152 -3.82 0.72 -8.95
N LEU A 153 -3.43 -0.44 -9.49
CA LEU A 153 -3.79 -0.84 -10.85
C LEU A 153 -5.30 -1.09 -11.00
N ILE A 154 -5.93 -1.71 -10.01
CA ILE A 154 -7.39 -1.92 -10.00
C ILE A 154 -8.11 -0.58 -9.95
N VAL A 155 -7.68 0.35 -9.11
CA VAL A 155 -8.23 1.73 -9.04
C VAL A 155 -8.11 2.40 -10.40
N LYS A 156 -6.95 2.34 -11.03
CA LYS A 156 -6.73 2.93 -12.35
C LYS A 156 -7.67 2.37 -13.41
N ARG A 157 -7.92 1.06 -13.38
CA ARG A 157 -8.89 0.42 -14.28
C ARG A 157 -10.33 0.85 -14.00
N LEU A 158 -10.70 1.01 -12.72
CA LEU A 158 -12.03 1.47 -12.33
C LEU A 158 -12.28 2.91 -12.74
N THR A 159 -11.34 3.83 -12.45
CA THR A 159 -11.49 5.26 -12.79
C THR A 159 -11.51 5.53 -14.29
N GLY A 160 -10.94 4.65 -15.11
CA GLY A 160 -11.02 4.73 -16.57
C GLY A 160 -12.37 4.31 -17.17
N THR A 161 -13.23 3.65 -16.37
CA THR A 161 -14.50 3.06 -16.84
C THR A 161 -15.74 3.60 -16.13
N GLU A 162 -15.58 4.27 -15.01
CA GLU A 162 -16.66 4.99 -14.29
C GLU A 162 -16.37 6.49 -14.39
N ARG A 163 -17.04 7.15 -15.34
CA ARG A 163 -17.19 8.61 -15.42
C ARG A 163 -18.58 8.99 -15.02
#